data_5d01c4ba4d1be4675398fb4407337bc9
#
_entry.id   5d01c4ba4d1be4675398fb4407337bc9
#
_cell.length_a   1.000
_cell.length_b   1.000
_cell.length_c   1.000
_cell.angle_alpha   90.00
_cell.angle_beta   90.00
_cell.angle_gamma   90.00
#
_symmetry.space_group_name_H-M   'P 1'
#
loop_
_entity.id
_entity.type
_entity.pdbx_description
1 polymer ?
#
loop_
_entity_poly.entity_id
_entity_poly.type
_entity_poly.pdbx_seq_one_letter_code
_entity_poly.pdbx_strand_id
1 'polypeptide(L)'
;MRKFLILILFNIIYLKSGSQDLLFPINPGSQNYLSGNLGELRSDHFHMGLDIKTYGRINVPVYASDDGYIERVRVSGTGYGKALYLKHNDGYKSVYAHLNSFHKDIEKYVTENQYRNEKFVVNLFPGKKFYFKKGEIIGYSGNSGSSGGPHLHYEIRDDKENVMNPLNFSFNEIKDNVNPIIKSISLKTLDFNSRINGMYGLVDIPIQGDNKINLNLEGDIGISVSAFDMLDGYLHKVGISRFQLFLDNKLIIDNKIDTLSYSETNFVSWFIDQDIFKKFRKQYVKLYQDDGNKLSFHKNSENGIINFNKEKSYNINIVVFDYYKNQSNVEIIVNNNNANNFNFIDLFDDDYFVLGNTLVIRSQIENREFMEIKFKNRLDISKSIFKDDLYHYFIFDLRKDLPEKAFLQDKEINFNFIEIEKDKIYDLDDENVKLEISNNNIFDTMYIEFEKQDDTLEKFIFKNSLPLKKGVFVTLKPKNKYNKEKSFIYDITYKPSFIGGEWEENNIKFRTSEMSKYSILEDMDPPVIERIKFNSDQMKFRIYDELSGIKSYEGRINNNWILFEYDNKNDVIISKKKNSIQSFKGKFVLEVIDNANNRRTLNLNL
;
A
#
# COMPACT_ATOMS: atom_id res chain seq x y z
N MET A 1 -0.72 9.23 -75.97
CA MET A 1 -1.06 9.46 -74.52
C MET A 1 -1.15 8.10 -73.86
N ARG A 2 -0.09 7.68 -73.16
CA ARG A 2 -0.06 6.44 -72.36
C ARG A 2 -0.49 6.75 -70.95
N LYS A 3 -1.59 6.14 -70.46
CA LYS A 3 -2.06 6.22 -69.08
C LYS A 3 -1.22 5.24 -68.25
N PHE A 4 -0.45 5.77 -67.28
CA PHE A 4 0.22 4.96 -66.24
C PHE A 4 -0.81 4.69 -65.14
N LEU A 5 -1.11 3.40 -64.95
CA LEU A 5 -1.92 2.92 -63.81
C LEU A 5 -0.95 2.64 -62.66
N ILE A 6 -0.98 3.47 -61.58
CA ILE A 6 -0.22 3.21 -60.37
C ILE A 6 -1.06 2.29 -59.50
N LEU A 7 -0.62 1.04 -59.35
CA LEU A 7 -1.17 0.05 -58.43
C LEU A 7 -0.56 0.31 -57.03
N ILE A 8 -1.32 0.92 -56.14
CA ILE A 8 -0.92 1.05 -54.74
C ILE A 8 -1.28 -0.27 -54.02
N LEU A 9 -0.26 -1.10 -53.77
CA LEU A 9 -0.40 -2.26 -52.86
C LEU A 9 -0.49 -1.77 -51.40
N PHE A 10 -1.70 -1.76 -50.88
CA PHE A 10 -1.89 -1.66 -49.44
C PHE A 10 -1.49 -2.98 -48.77
N ASN A 11 -0.31 -3.03 -48.19
CA ASN A 11 0.04 -4.07 -47.23
C ASN A 11 -0.80 -3.86 -45.95
N ILE A 12 -1.93 -4.55 -45.88
CA ILE A 12 -2.70 -4.70 -44.64
C ILE A 12 -1.87 -5.63 -43.75
N ILE A 13 -1.08 -5.04 -42.87
CA ILE A 13 -0.52 -5.77 -41.73
C ILE A 13 -1.71 -6.14 -40.83
N TYR A 14 -2.20 -7.36 -41.00
CA TYR A 14 -3.06 -7.99 -40.01
C TYR A 14 -2.24 -8.15 -38.73
N LEU A 15 -2.34 -7.19 -37.84
CA LEU A 15 -2.06 -7.41 -36.42
C LEU A 15 -3.05 -8.50 -35.96
N LYS A 16 -2.58 -9.74 -35.96
CA LYS A 16 -3.24 -10.82 -35.23
C LYS A 16 -3.27 -10.40 -33.74
N SER A 17 -4.33 -9.74 -33.30
CA SER A 17 -4.74 -9.78 -31.90
C SER A 17 -5.37 -11.16 -31.66
N GLY A 18 -4.58 -12.21 -31.74
CA GLY A 18 -4.95 -13.49 -31.20
C GLY A 18 -4.93 -13.33 -29.68
N SER A 19 -6.06 -13.44 -29.03
CA SER A 19 -6.08 -13.71 -27.58
C SER A 19 -5.17 -14.92 -27.36
N GLN A 20 -4.08 -14.72 -26.63
CA GLN A 20 -3.18 -15.81 -26.30
C GLN A 20 -3.96 -16.81 -25.46
N ASP A 21 -4.03 -18.06 -25.93
CA ASP A 21 -4.75 -19.13 -25.23
C ASP A 21 -3.88 -19.68 -24.11
N LEU A 22 -3.80 -18.96 -22.98
CA LEU A 22 -3.08 -19.41 -21.80
C LEU A 22 -3.91 -20.45 -21.02
N LEU A 23 -3.24 -21.46 -20.50
CA LEU A 23 -3.85 -22.42 -19.58
C LEU A 23 -4.00 -21.80 -18.18
N PHE A 24 -5.17 -21.93 -17.58
CA PHE A 24 -5.37 -21.53 -16.18
C PHE A 24 -4.50 -22.38 -15.25
N PRO A 25 -3.71 -21.79 -14.33
CA PRO A 25 -2.60 -22.50 -13.66
C PRO A 25 -3.01 -23.47 -12.55
N ILE A 26 -4.27 -23.45 -12.10
CA ILE A 26 -4.83 -24.33 -11.05
C ILE A 26 -6.11 -24.97 -11.54
N ASN A 27 -6.24 -26.31 -11.41
CA ASN A 27 -7.44 -27.06 -11.81
C ASN A 27 -8.00 -26.59 -13.16
N PRO A 28 -7.20 -26.56 -14.26
CA PRO A 28 -7.65 -26.08 -15.55
C PRO A 28 -8.90 -26.84 -16.03
N GLY A 29 -9.80 -26.12 -16.69
CA GLY A 29 -11.08 -26.65 -17.17
C GLY A 29 -12.17 -26.81 -16.11
N SER A 30 -11.92 -26.45 -14.85
CA SER A 30 -12.88 -26.47 -13.75
C SER A 30 -13.13 -25.06 -13.23
N GLN A 31 -14.32 -24.77 -12.72
CA GLN A 31 -14.59 -23.49 -12.10
C GLN A 31 -13.66 -23.23 -10.92
N ASN A 32 -13.07 -22.03 -10.90
CA ASN A 32 -12.19 -21.54 -9.85
C ASN A 32 -12.69 -20.20 -9.30
N TYR A 33 -12.13 -19.79 -8.16
CA TYR A 33 -12.49 -18.55 -7.47
C TYR A 33 -11.24 -17.77 -7.07
N LEU A 34 -11.38 -16.45 -6.97
CA LEU A 34 -10.31 -15.56 -6.57
C LEU A 34 -10.50 -15.10 -5.12
N SER A 35 -9.39 -14.80 -4.47
CA SER A 35 -9.32 -14.04 -3.21
C SER A 35 -8.65 -12.68 -3.37
N GLY A 36 -8.26 -12.33 -4.59
CA GLY A 36 -7.71 -11.04 -4.97
C GLY A 36 -7.53 -10.95 -6.47
N ASN A 37 -7.64 -9.75 -7.02
CA ASN A 37 -7.43 -9.45 -8.44
C ASN A 37 -6.42 -8.32 -8.65
N LEU A 38 -6.00 -8.09 -9.90
CA LEU A 38 -5.06 -7.02 -10.23
C LEU A 38 -5.62 -5.66 -9.83
N GLY A 39 -4.80 -4.82 -9.19
CA GLY A 39 -5.19 -3.48 -8.79
C GLY A 39 -6.06 -3.40 -7.53
N GLU A 40 -6.38 -4.51 -6.89
CA GLU A 40 -7.01 -4.50 -5.58
C GLU A 40 -6.16 -3.72 -4.59
N LEU A 41 -6.79 -2.83 -3.83
CA LEU A 41 -6.11 -1.94 -2.89
C LEU A 41 -5.63 -2.72 -1.66
N ARG A 42 -4.33 -2.76 -1.42
CA ARG A 42 -3.73 -3.21 -0.16
C ARG A 42 -3.40 -1.99 0.69
N SER A 43 -2.89 -2.19 1.90
CA SER A 43 -2.58 -1.08 2.82
C SER A 43 -1.52 -0.11 2.29
N ASP A 44 -0.55 -0.61 1.52
CA ASP A 44 0.66 0.09 1.10
C ASP A 44 1.02 -0.12 -0.39
N HIS A 45 0.25 -0.95 -1.12
CA HIS A 45 0.51 -1.23 -2.53
C HIS A 45 -0.75 -1.70 -3.28
N PHE A 46 -0.71 -1.66 -4.62
CA PHE A 46 -1.68 -2.35 -5.46
C PHE A 46 -1.35 -3.84 -5.53
N HIS A 47 -2.36 -4.69 -5.45
CA HIS A 47 -2.20 -6.12 -5.70
C HIS A 47 -1.81 -6.36 -7.16
N MET A 48 -0.74 -7.14 -7.38
CA MET A 48 -0.06 -7.24 -8.66
C MET A 48 -0.38 -8.55 -9.41
N GLY A 49 -1.59 -9.11 -9.25
CA GLY A 49 -1.93 -10.35 -9.94
C GLY A 49 -3.30 -10.89 -9.57
N LEU A 50 -3.48 -12.20 -9.72
CA LEU A 50 -4.63 -12.94 -9.23
C LEU A 50 -4.22 -13.80 -8.05
N ASP A 51 -4.99 -13.76 -6.97
CA ASP A 51 -4.88 -14.72 -5.87
C ASP A 51 -5.92 -15.82 -6.10
N ILE A 52 -5.48 -16.96 -6.64
CA ILE A 52 -6.33 -18.09 -7.01
C ILE A 52 -6.49 -19.02 -5.81
N LYS A 53 -7.73 -19.29 -5.41
CA LYS A 53 -8.03 -20.08 -4.21
C LYS A 53 -7.65 -21.55 -4.35
N THR A 54 -7.10 -22.09 -3.27
CA THR A 54 -6.86 -23.52 -3.10
C THR A 54 -7.68 -24.12 -1.95
N TYR A 55 -8.68 -23.38 -1.47
CA TYR A 55 -9.62 -23.79 -0.40
C TYR A 55 -8.90 -24.21 0.89
N GLY A 56 -7.91 -23.45 1.31
CA GLY A 56 -7.11 -23.72 2.50
C GLY A 56 -6.12 -24.88 2.36
N ARG A 57 -5.99 -25.47 1.16
CA ARG A 57 -5.07 -26.59 0.90
C ARG A 57 -3.75 -26.10 0.31
N ILE A 58 -2.67 -26.69 0.75
CA ILE A 58 -1.35 -26.63 0.11
C ILE A 58 -1.16 -27.87 -0.78
N ASN A 59 -0.13 -27.88 -1.61
CA ASN A 59 0.24 -28.98 -2.51
C ASN A 59 -0.80 -29.26 -3.63
N VAL A 60 -1.61 -28.26 -4.02
CA VAL A 60 -2.40 -28.36 -5.25
C VAL A 60 -1.43 -28.20 -6.44
N PRO A 61 -1.49 -29.07 -7.48
CA PRO A 61 -0.61 -28.95 -8.64
C PRO A 61 -0.74 -27.59 -9.32
N VAL A 62 0.38 -27.00 -9.69
CA VAL A 62 0.49 -25.75 -10.44
C VAL A 62 1.05 -26.07 -11.82
N TYR A 63 0.34 -25.64 -12.87
CA TYR A 63 0.63 -25.96 -14.25
C TYR A 63 1.26 -24.78 -14.98
N ALA A 64 2.16 -25.06 -15.91
CA ALA A 64 2.69 -24.08 -16.86
C ALA A 64 1.56 -23.55 -17.74
N SER A 65 1.35 -22.23 -17.73
CA SER A 65 0.26 -21.60 -18.51
C SER A 65 0.52 -21.64 -20.02
N ASP A 66 1.78 -21.71 -20.43
CA ASP A 66 2.19 -21.91 -21.82
C ASP A 66 3.61 -22.50 -21.87
N ASP A 67 4.06 -22.88 -23.07
CA ASP A 67 5.41 -23.35 -23.32
C ASP A 67 6.44 -22.29 -22.94
N GLY A 68 7.51 -22.72 -22.28
CA GLY A 68 8.57 -21.78 -21.90
C GLY A 68 9.66 -22.36 -21.01
N TYR A 69 10.58 -21.54 -20.59
CA TYR A 69 11.65 -21.93 -19.67
C TYR A 69 11.63 -21.11 -18.38
N ILE A 70 12.06 -21.72 -17.28
CA ILE A 70 12.18 -21.03 -15.99
C ILE A 70 13.35 -20.05 -16.06
N GLU A 71 13.02 -18.78 -16.23
CA GLU A 71 13.99 -17.68 -16.28
C GLU A 71 14.55 -17.37 -14.90
N ARG A 72 13.68 -17.43 -13.87
CA ARG A 72 14.05 -17.06 -12.49
C ARG A 72 13.36 -17.94 -11.47
N VAL A 73 14.08 -18.30 -10.41
CA VAL A 73 13.56 -18.97 -9.20
C VAL A 73 13.93 -18.13 -8.00
N ARG A 74 12.95 -17.78 -7.18
CA ARG A 74 13.17 -17.02 -5.95
C ARG A 74 12.66 -17.79 -4.74
N VAL A 75 13.43 -17.76 -3.63
CA VAL A 75 13.01 -18.20 -2.31
C VAL A 75 13.29 -17.09 -1.31
N SER A 76 12.29 -16.73 -0.53
CA SER A 76 12.38 -15.70 0.50
C SER A 76 11.44 -16.05 1.66
N GLY A 77 11.71 -15.55 2.86
CA GLY A 77 10.79 -15.63 4.00
C GLY A 77 9.63 -14.64 3.89
N THR A 78 9.75 -13.60 3.05
CA THR A 78 8.77 -12.52 2.88
C THR A 78 8.37 -12.34 1.42
N GLY A 79 7.40 -11.46 1.16
CA GLY A 79 6.90 -11.16 -0.19
C GLY A 79 6.34 -12.41 -0.86
N TYR A 80 6.79 -12.73 -2.06
CA TYR A 80 6.33 -13.90 -2.85
C TYR A 80 6.71 -15.28 -2.29
N GLY A 81 7.55 -15.34 -1.26
CA GLY A 81 8.00 -16.61 -0.72
C GLY A 81 8.79 -17.44 -1.75
N LYS A 82 8.30 -18.63 -2.07
CA LYS A 82 8.81 -19.47 -3.17
C LYS A 82 8.08 -19.08 -4.46
N ALA A 83 8.82 -18.60 -5.46
CA ALA A 83 8.25 -18.15 -6.71
C ALA A 83 9.03 -18.65 -7.93
N LEU A 84 8.29 -18.94 -9.00
CA LEU A 84 8.78 -19.27 -10.33
C LEU A 84 8.38 -18.19 -11.34
N TYR A 85 9.31 -17.88 -12.24
CA TYR A 85 9.10 -16.98 -13.37
C TYR A 85 9.34 -17.77 -14.64
N LEU A 86 8.27 -18.06 -15.38
CA LEU A 86 8.30 -18.81 -16.64
C LEU A 86 8.26 -17.83 -17.82
N LYS A 87 9.33 -17.77 -18.60
CA LYS A 87 9.42 -16.96 -19.81
C LYS A 87 8.89 -17.75 -20.99
N HIS A 88 7.83 -17.24 -21.61
CA HIS A 88 7.18 -17.84 -22.77
C HIS A 88 7.87 -17.48 -24.08
N ASN A 89 7.59 -18.27 -25.13
CA ASN A 89 8.23 -18.12 -26.45
C ASN A 89 7.85 -16.82 -27.18
N ASP A 90 6.70 -16.27 -26.88
CA ASP A 90 6.14 -15.04 -27.46
C ASP A 90 6.55 -13.76 -26.74
N GLY A 91 7.34 -13.88 -25.68
CA GLY A 91 7.87 -12.74 -24.94
C GLY A 91 7.15 -12.41 -23.64
N TYR A 92 5.96 -12.93 -23.38
CA TYR A 92 5.30 -12.81 -22.07
C TYR A 92 6.00 -13.65 -21.01
N LYS A 93 5.65 -13.39 -19.78
CA LYS A 93 6.15 -14.11 -18.61
C LYS A 93 5.00 -14.37 -17.64
N SER A 94 4.86 -15.61 -17.17
CA SER A 94 3.98 -15.93 -16.05
C SER A 94 4.77 -16.09 -14.75
N VAL A 95 4.21 -15.60 -13.66
CA VAL A 95 4.78 -15.67 -12.31
C VAL A 95 3.84 -16.48 -11.42
N TYR A 96 4.40 -17.42 -10.68
CA TYR A 96 3.70 -18.31 -9.78
C TYR A 96 4.33 -18.17 -8.40
N ALA A 97 3.59 -17.65 -7.43
CA ALA A 97 4.14 -17.33 -6.12
C ALA A 97 3.39 -18.01 -4.97
N HIS A 98 3.90 -17.85 -3.77
CA HIS A 98 3.46 -18.50 -2.53
C HIS A 98 3.52 -20.04 -2.58
N LEU A 99 4.36 -20.61 -3.45
CA LEU A 99 4.47 -22.05 -3.63
C LEU A 99 4.93 -22.75 -2.35
N ASN A 100 4.48 -23.99 -2.16
CA ASN A 100 5.00 -24.89 -1.14
C ASN A 100 6.29 -25.56 -1.59
N SER A 101 6.29 -26.06 -2.84
CA SER A 101 7.45 -26.71 -3.45
C SER A 101 7.48 -26.52 -4.96
N PHE A 102 8.64 -26.66 -5.54
CA PHE A 102 8.86 -26.63 -6.98
C PHE A 102 8.76 -28.03 -7.59
N HIS A 103 8.77 -28.13 -8.92
CA HIS A 103 9.04 -29.38 -9.61
C HIS A 103 10.37 -30.00 -9.11
N LYS A 104 10.44 -31.33 -9.01
CA LYS A 104 11.57 -32.07 -8.39
C LYS A 104 12.96 -31.61 -8.84
N ASP A 105 13.13 -31.32 -10.13
CA ASP A 105 14.44 -30.95 -10.69
C ASP A 105 14.83 -29.51 -10.31
N ILE A 106 13.83 -28.61 -10.25
CA ILE A 106 14.02 -27.24 -9.78
C ILE A 106 14.29 -27.25 -8.26
N GLU A 107 13.53 -28.04 -7.51
CA GLU A 107 13.70 -28.18 -6.04
C GLU A 107 15.10 -28.64 -5.69
N LYS A 108 15.63 -29.65 -6.41
CA LYS A 108 17.01 -30.12 -6.27
C LYS A 108 18.02 -29.01 -6.57
N TYR A 109 17.85 -28.30 -7.68
CA TYR A 109 18.74 -27.21 -8.08
C TYR A 109 18.75 -26.08 -7.03
N VAL A 110 17.60 -25.69 -6.51
CA VAL A 110 17.46 -24.67 -5.45
C VAL A 110 18.16 -25.11 -4.18
N THR A 111 17.86 -26.33 -3.70
CA THR A 111 18.45 -26.88 -2.47
C THR A 111 19.97 -26.98 -2.56
N GLU A 112 20.53 -27.43 -3.69
CA GLU A 112 21.98 -27.49 -3.91
C GLU A 112 22.62 -26.09 -3.85
N ASN A 113 21.97 -25.07 -4.42
CA ASN A 113 22.45 -23.69 -4.37
C ASN A 113 22.36 -23.09 -2.95
N GLN A 114 21.28 -23.37 -2.21
CA GLN A 114 21.12 -22.96 -0.81
C GLN A 114 22.23 -23.54 0.07
N TYR A 115 22.52 -24.85 -0.05
CA TYR A 115 23.60 -25.49 0.69
C TYR A 115 25.00 -25.03 0.26
N ARG A 116 25.22 -24.78 -1.03
CA ARG A 116 26.51 -24.26 -1.54
C ARG A 116 26.83 -22.88 -0.99
N ASN A 117 25.80 -22.03 -0.88
CA ASN A 117 25.96 -20.64 -0.46
C ASN A 117 25.67 -20.44 1.04
N GLU A 118 25.30 -21.49 1.77
CA GLU A 118 24.86 -21.44 3.18
C GLU A 118 23.81 -20.32 3.42
N LYS A 119 22.78 -20.24 2.54
CA LYS A 119 21.73 -19.23 2.60
C LYS A 119 20.35 -19.81 2.30
N PHE A 120 19.36 -19.46 3.12
CA PHE A 120 17.96 -19.78 2.85
C PHE A 120 17.42 -18.96 1.66
N VAL A 121 17.64 -17.66 1.69
CA VAL A 121 17.15 -16.74 0.64
C VAL A 121 18.04 -16.86 -0.59
N VAL A 122 17.41 -17.18 -1.72
CA VAL A 122 18.10 -17.26 -3.03
C VAL A 122 17.30 -16.61 -4.14
N ASN A 123 18.02 -16.09 -5.12
CA ASN A 123 17.48 -15.51 -6.35
C ASN A 123 18.32 -16.05 -7.51
N LEU A 124 17.81 -17.06 -8.19
CA LEU A 124 18.56 -17.85 -9.15
C LEU A 124 18.03 -17.65 -10.58
N PHE A 125 18.94 -17.58 -11.55
CA PHE A 125 18.67 -17.45 -12.97
C PHE A 125 19.24 -18.65 -13.73
N PRO A 126 18.49 -19.78 -13.82
CA PRO A 126 19.01 -21.03 -14.37
C PRO A 126 19.18 -21.00 -15.90
N GLY A 127 18.81 -19.91 -16.58
CA GLY A 127 18.79 -19.85 -18.04
C GLY A 127 17.78 -20.83 -18.62
N LYS A 128 18.07 -21.42 -19.79
CA LYS A 128 17.19 -22.39 -20.47
C LYS A 128 17.31 -23.82 -19.92
N LYS A 129 17.79 -23.99 -18.69
CA LYS A 129 18.01 -25.32 -18.09
C LYS A 129 16.71 -26.10 -17.86
N PHE A 130 15.63 -25.42 -17.51
CA PHE A 130 14.34 -26.03 -17.20
C PHE A 130 13.29 -25.51 -18.18
N TYR A 131 12.94 -26.31 -19.16
CA TYR A 131 11.88 -26.04 -20.12
C TYR A 131 10.65 -26.87 -19.77
N PHE A 132 9.46 -26.25 -19.86
CA PHE A 132 8.18 -26.89 -19.63
C PHE A 132 7.24 -26.59 -20.78
N LYS A 133 6.41 -27.57 -21.11
CA LYS A 133 5.30 -27.40 -22.05
C LYS A 133 4.05 -26.95 -21.30
N LYS A 134 3.16 -26.27 -22.00
CA LYS A 134 1.83 -25.91 -21.53
C LYS A 134 1.15 -27.12 -20.88
N GLY A 135 0.67 -26.96 -19.62
CA GLY A 135 0.00 -28.03 -18.87
C GLY A 135 0.93 -28.98 -18.12
N GLU A 136 2.25 -28.84 -18.20
CA GLU A 136 3.15 -29.60 -17.31
C GLU A 136 3.17 -29.00 -15.89
N ILE A 137 3.31 -29.87 -14.89
CA ILE A 137 3.41 -29.44 -13.48
C ILE A 137 4.76 -28.81 -13.23
N ILE A 138 4.77 -27.53 -12.82
CA ILE A 138 5.98 -26.77 -12.49
C ILE A 138 6.23 -26.64 -10.99
N GLY A 139 5.21 -26.90 -10.16
CA GLY A 139 5.29 -26.82 -8.70
C GLY A 139 3.96 -27.12 -8.05
N TYR A 140 3.87 -26.79 -6.77
CA TYR A 140 2.70 -27.04 -5.95
C TYR A 140 2.36 -25.80 -5.11
N SER A 141 1.07 -25.45 -5.04
CA SER A 141 0.58 -24.29 -4.29
C SER A 141 0.90 -24.39 -2.81
N GLY A 142 1.00 -23.25 -2.16
CA GLY A 142 1.37 -23.19 -0.75
C GLY A 142 0.86 -21.96 -0.03
N ASN A 143 1.64 -21.53 0.95
CA ASN A 143 1.41 -20.36 1.78
C ASN A 143 2.75 -19.72 2.20
N SER A 144 3.78 -19.77 1.35
CA SER A 144 5.11 -19.21 1.67
C SER A 144 5.15 -17.70 1.47
N GLY A 145 6.09 -17.03 2.15
CA GLY A 145 6.22 -15.56 2.11
C GLY A 145 5.10 -14.81 2.84
N SER A 146 4.78 -13.59 2.40
CA SER A 146 3.79 -12.71 3.06
C SER A 146 2.35 -13.02 2.64
N SER A 147 1.94 -14.30 2.69
CA SER A 147 0.60 -14.76 2.32
C SER A 147 -0.29 -14.95 3.55
N GLY A 148 -1.52 -14.44 3.54
CA GLY A 148 -2.49 -14.56 4.63
C GLY A 148 -3.15 -15.95 4.77
N GLY A 149 -2.99 -16.84 3.77
CA GLY A 149 -3.55 -18.19 3.75
C GLY A 149 -3.21 -18.92 2.46
N PRO A 150 -3.42 -20.25 2.37
CA PRO A 150 -3.07 -21.03 1.18
C PRO A 150 -3.80 -20.57 -0.08
N HIS A 151 -3.06 -20.14 -1.10
CA HIS A 151 -3.51 -19.76 -2.44
C HIS A 151 -2.35 -19.81 -3.44
N LEU A 152 -2.62 -19.61 -4.71
CA LEU A 152 -1.60 -19.31 -5.73
C LEU A 152 -1.73 -17.84 -6.12
N HIS A 153 -0.65 -17.07 -5.91
CA HIS A 153 -0.53 -15.76 -6.55
C HIS A 153 0.00 -15.93 -7.98
N TYR A 154 -0.72 -15.42 -8.96
CA TYR A 154 -0.44 -15.59 -10.38
C TYR A 154 -0.41 -14.25 -11.12
N GLU A 155 0.66 -14.03 -11.93
CA GLU A 155 0.79 -12.83 -12.75
C GLU A 155 1.08 -13.19 -14.20
N ILE A 156 0.70 -12.29 -15.09
CA ILE A 156 1.19 -12.25 -16.48
C ILE A 156 1.90 -10.91 -16.66
N ARG A 157 3.14 -10.95 -17.14
CA ARG A 157 3.95 -9.77 -17.38
C ARG A 157 4.30 -9.61 -18.86
N ASP A 158 4.35 -8.36 -19.29
CA ASP A 158 4.89 -8.00 -20.60
C ASP A 158 6.44 -8.06 -20.62
N ASP A 159 7.03 -7.74 -21.75
CA ASP A 159 8.49 -7.70 -21.94
C ASP A 159 9.19 -6.59 -21.14
N LYS A 160 8.43 -5.61 -20.63
CA LYS A 160 8.90 -4.51 -19.78
C LYS A 160 8.67 -4.78 -18.28
N GLU A 161 8.27 -6.00 -17.91
CA GLU A 161 7.93 -6.40 -16.55
C GLU A 161 6.68 -5.71 -15.96
N ASN A 162 5.85 -5.06 -16.77
CA ASN A 162 4.56 -4.57 -16.29
C ASN A 162 3.61 -5.74 -16.10
N VAL A 163 2.86 -5.74 -15.02
CA VAL A 163 1.85 -6.76 -14.74
C VAL A 163 0.57 -6.42 -15.48
N MET A 164 0.19 -7.28 -16.40
CA MET A 164 -1.05 -7.20 -17.15
C MET A 164 -2.16 -7.91 -16.39
N ASN A 165 -3.41 -7.48 -16.59
CA ASN A 165 -4.53 -8.18 -16.00
C ASN A 165 -4.69 -9.59 -16.60
N PRO A 166 -4.49 -10.67 -15.80
CA PRO A 166 -4.61 -12.02 -16.33
C PRO A 166 -6.02 -12.37 -16.82
N LEU A 167 -7.07 -11.70 -16.33
CA LEU A 167 -8.45 -11.92 -16.78
C LEU A 167 -8.67 -11.48 -18.24
N ASN A 168 -7.79 -10.67 -18.82
CA ASN A 168 -7.83 -10.33 -20.25
C ASN A 168 -7.46 -11.51 -21.16
N PHE A 169 -6.96 -12.62 -20.61
CA PHE A 169 -6.57 -13.83 -21.36
C PHE A 169 -7.67 -14.89 -21.43
N SER A 170 -8.92 -14.48 -21.22
CA SER A 170 -10.13 -15.29 -21.46
C SER A 170 -10.21 -16.61 -20.68
N PHE A 171 -9.84 -16.60 -19.41
CA PHE A 171 -9.97 -17.77 -18.54
C PHE A 171 -11.45 -18.10 -18.26
N ASN A 172 -11.94 -19.23 -18.82
CA ASN A 172 -13.30 -19.71 -18.63
C ASN A 172 -13.56 -20.27 -17.20
N GLU A 173 -12.53 -20.49 -16.44
CA GLU A 173 -12.55 -21.00 -15.06
C GLU A 173 -13.07 -19.96 -14.06
N ILE A 174 -13.00 -18.69 -14.38
CA ILE A 174 -13.54 -17.60 -13.55
C ILE A 174 -14.81 -17.08 -14.21
N LYS A 175 -15.90 -17.03 -13.45
CA LYS A 175 -17.19 -16.50 -13.92
C LYS A 175 -17.65 -15.38 -13.01
N ASP A 176 -18.24 -14.36 -13.62
CA ASP A 176 -18.80 -13.24 -12.91
C ASP A 176 -19.93 -12.56 -13.69
N ASN A 177 -21.12 -12.54 -13.08
CA ASN A 177 -22.32 -11.86 -13.54
C ASN A 177 -22.89 -10.96 -12.42
N VAL A 178 -22.14 -10.76 -11.33
CA VAL A 178 -22.56 -9.94 -10.19
C VAL A 178 -22.13 -8.50 -10.41
N ASN A 179 -23.04 -7.57 -10.22
CA ASN A 179 -22.67 -6.15 -10.29
C ASN A 179 -21.82 -5.75 -9.08
N PRO A 180 -20.79 -4.93 -9.26
CA PRO A 180 -20.00 -4.39 -8.16
C PRO A 180 -20.87 -3.57 -7.20
N ILE A 181 -20.46 -3.44 -5.95
CA ILE A 181 -21.20 -2.75 -4.89
C ILE A 181 -20.52 -1.44 -4.56
N ILE A 182 -21.21 -0.32 -4.77
CA ILE A 182 -20.81 0.98 -4.23
C ILE A 182 -21.31 1.06 -2.79
N LYS A 183 -20.38 1.13 -1.84
CA LYS A 183 -20.69 1.16 -0.41
C LYS A 183 -21.00 2.56 0.09
N SER A 184 -20.19 3.52 -0.33
CA SER A 184 -20.32 4.93 0.05
C SER A 184 -19.53 5.82 -0.91
N ILE A 185 -19.87 7.09 -0.92
CA ILE A 185 -19.08 8.14 -1.57
C ILE A 185 -18.59 9.12 -0.51
N SER A 186 -17.49 9.80 -0.79
CA SER A 186 -16.99 10.88 0.03
C SER A 186 -16.80 12.14 -0.80
N LEU A 187 -17.13 13.27 -0.24
CA LEU A 187 -16.84 14.59 -0.81
C LEU A 187 -15.91 15.35 0.13
N LYS A 188 -14.95 16.06 -0.44
CA LYS A 188 -13.92 16.80 0.27
C LYS A 188 -13.79 18.21 -0.32
N THR A 189 -13.79 19.21 0.55
CA THR A 189 -13.42 20.59 0.14
C THR A 189 -11.91 20.63 -0.15
N LEU A 190 -11.51 21.12 -1.32
CA LEU A 190 -10.11 21.14 -1.75
C LEU A 190 -9.47 22.53 -1.69
N ASP A 191 -10.28 23.59 -1.55
CA ASP A 191 -9.79 24.95 -1.41
C ASP A 191 -10.49 25.67 -0.26
N PHE A 192 -9.85 26.69 0.29
CA PHE A 192 -10.34 27.53 1.39
C PHE A 192 -11.78 28.06 1.17
N ASN A 193 -12.16 28.38 -0.07
CA ASN A 193 -13.48 28.90 -0.41
C ASN A 193 -14.54 27.83 -0.68
N SER A 194 -14.15 26.56 -0.69
CA SER A 194 -15.05 25.44 -1.01
C SER A 194 -16.01 25.13 0.12
N ARG A 195 -17.24 24.73 -0.19
CA ARG A 195 -18.27 24.35 0.80
C ARG A 195 -19.09 23.15 0.32
N ILE A 196 -19.43 22.29 1.27
CA ILE A 196 -20.40 21.20 1.14
C ILE A 196 -21.53 21.50 2.11
N ASN A 197 -22.74 21.75 1.62
CA ASN A 197 -23.90 22.18 2.44
C ASN A 197 -23.56 23.37 3.37
N GLY A 198 -22.73 24.30 2.89
CA GLY A 198 -22.32 25.51 3.62
C GLY A 198 -21.14 25.31 4.59
N MET A 199 -20.66 24.10 4.81
CA MET A 199 -19.56 23.77 5.73
C MET A 199 -18.27 23.41 4.98
N TYR A 200 -17.12 23.56 5.64
CA TYR A 200 -15.81 23.13 5.17
C TYR A 200 -15.44 21.79 5.80
N GLY A 201 -14.90 20.87 5.02
CA GLY A 201 -14.42 19.59 5.54
C GLY A 201 -14.66 18.41 4.60
N LEU A 202 -14.95 17.25 5.19
CA LEU A 202 -15.09 15.97 4.52
C LEU A 202 -16.38 15.28 4.98
N VAL A 203 -17.13 14.75 4.03
CA VAL A 203 -18.42 14.06 4.25
C VAL A 203 -18.31 12.62 3.77
N ASP A 204 -18.82 11.66 4.55
CA ASP A 204 -19.02 10.27 4.16
C ASP A 204 -20.51 9.99 3.99
N ILE A 205 -20.93 9.59 2.80
CA ILE A 205 -22.33 9.34 2.42
C ILE A 205 -22.50 7.84 2.10
N PRO A 206 -23.03 7.05 3.03
CA PRO A 206 -23.38 5.65 2.77
C PRO A 206 -24.45 5.53 1.69
N ILE A 207 -24.26 4.60 0.75
CA ILE A 207 -25.24 4.32 -0.29
C ILE A 207 -26.19 3.22 0.20
N GLN A 208 -27.46 3.57 0.34
CA GLN A 208 -28.53 2.66 0.78
C GLN A 208 -29.80 2.94 -0.06
N GLY A 209 -30.30 1.91 -0.73
CA GLY A 209 -31.57 2.01 -1.48
C GLY A 209 -31.50 2.91 -2.71
N ASP A 210 -32.17 4.04 -2.69
CA ASP A 210 -32.18 4.98 -3.83
C ASP A 210 -30.80 5.62 -4.01
N ASN A 211 -30.23 5.46 -5.22
CA ASN A 211 -28.88 5.90 -5.54
C ASN A 211 -28.80 7.40 -5.91
N LYS A 212 -29.78 8.22 -5.48
CA LYS A 212 -29.83 9.66 -5.71
C LYS A 212 -29.54 10.46 -4.46
N ILE A 213 -28.61 11.38 -4.57
CA ILE A 213 -28.15 12.23 -3.47
C ILE A 213 -28.30 13.69 -3.88
N ASN A 214 -28.92 14.52 -3.04
CA ASN A 214 -29.03 15.95 -3.26
C ASN A 214 -28.05 16.71 -2.37
N LEU A 215 -27.23 17.59 -2.95
CA LEU A 215 -26.20 18.36 -2.25
C LEU A 215 -26.17 19.81 -2.73
N ASN A 216 -25.70 20.69 -1.83
CA ASN A 216 -25.30 22.04 -2.16
C ASN A 216 -23.76 22.11 -2.13
N LEU A 217 -23.14 22.36 -3.29
CA LEU A 217 -21.68 22.41 -3.45
C LEU A 217 -21.24 23.76 -3.98
N GLU A 218 -20.10 24.24 -3.47
CA GLU A 218 -19.49 25.51 -3.90
C GLU A 218 -17.97 25.38 -3.90
N GLY A 219 -17.31 25.91 -4.94
CA GLY A 219 -15.86 25.88 -5.10
C GLY A 219 -15.33 24.50 -5.52
N ASP A 220 -14.05 24.24 -5.26
CA ASP A 220 -13.34 23.05 -5.68
C ASP A 220 -13.64 21.86 -4.75
N ILE A 221 -14.29 20.86 -5.29
CA ILE A 221 -14.69 19.65 -4.55
C ILE A 221 -14.04 18.41 -5.17
N GLY A 222 -13.40 17.62 -4.32
CA GLY A 222 -12.92 16.28 -4.65
C GLY A 222 -13.96 15.23 -4.28
N ILE A 223 -14.17 14.26 -5.18
CA ILE A 223 -15.11 13.14 -4.99
C ILE A 223 -14.33 11.85 -4.89
N SER A 224 -14.68 11.01 -3.92
CA SER A 224 -14.07 9.68 -3.75
C SER A 224 -15.15 8.62 -3.56
N VAL A 225 -14.86 7.37 -3.95
CA VAL A 225 -15.81 6.26 -3.88
C VAL A 225 -15.21 5.05 -3.17
N SER A 226 -15.97 4.44 -2.28
CA SER A 226 -15.68 3.14 -1.68
C SER A 226 -16.56 2.09 -2.34
N ALA A 227 -15.94 1.17 -3.08
CA ALA A 227 -16.61 0.12 -3.80
C ALA A 227 -15.79 -1.17 -3.77
N PHE A 228 -16.45 -2.30 -3.95
CA PHE A 228 -15.84 -3.61 -4.08
C PHE A 228 -16.71 -4.49 -4.98
N ASP A 229 -16.15 -5.58 -5.40
CA ASP A 229 -16.83 -6.57 -6.22
C ASP A 229 -16.84 -7.95 -5.55
N MET A 230 -17.70 -8.87 -6.03
CA MET A 230 -17.79 -10.26 -5.60
C MET A 230 -18.10 -11.14 -6.81
N LEU A 231 -17.37 -12.24 -6.93
CA LEU A 231 -17.56 -13.20 -8.02
C LEU A 231 -18.74 -14.13 -7.78
N ASP A 232 -19.33 -14.66 -8.86
CA ASP A 232 -20.42 -15.64 -8.82
C ASP A 232 -20.15 -16.79 -7.85
N GLY A 233 -21.08 -17.01 -6.92
CA GLY A 233 -21.02 -18.14 -5.98
C GLY A 233 -19.99 -18.01 -4.87
N TYR A 234 -19.37 -16.81 -4.70
CA TYR A 234 -18.38 -16.60 -3.67
C TYR A 234 -18.48 -15.23 -3.01
N LEU A 235 -18.49 -15.18 -1.66
CA LEU A 235 -18.70 -13.95 -0.88
C LEU A 235 -17.41 -13.16 -0.58
N HIS A 236 -16.28 -13.50 -1.21
CA HIS A 236 -15.05 -12.77 -0.98
C HIS A 236 -15.00 -11.50 -1.83
N LYS A 237 -14.62 -10.39 -1.21
CA LYS A 237 -14.49 -9.11 -1.89
C LYS A 237 -13.22 -9.09 -2.73
N VAL A 238 -13.34 -8.54 -3.94
CA VAL A 238 -12.23 -8.26 -4.86
C VAL A 238 -12.27 -6.80 -5.31
N GLY A 239 -11.22 -6.33 -5.96
CA GLY A 239 -11.09 -4.94 -6.38
C GLY A 239 -11.93 -4.60 -7.61
N ILE A 240 -12.20 -3.31 -7.78
CA ILE A 240 -12.85 -2.71 -8.94
C ILE A 240 -11.83 -2.49 -10.06
N SER A 241 -12.22 -2.75 -11.30
CA SER A 241 -11.33 -2.61 -12.47
C SER A 241 -11.35 -1.21 -13.10
N ARG A 242 -12.50 -0.51 -13.04
CA ARG A 242 -12.65 0.79 -13.69
C ARG A 242 -13.57 1.70 -12.90
N PHE A 243 -13.18 2.98 -12.82
CA PHE A 243 -13.93 4.05 -12.17
C PHE A 243 -14.15 5.17 -13.17
N GLN A 244 -15.40 5.62 -13.31
CA GLN A 244 -15.76 6.74 -14.17
C GLN A 244 -16.51 7.81 -13.39
N LEU A 245 -16.23 9.07 -13.70
CA LEU A 245 -16.93 10.25 -13.18
C LEU A 245 -17.45 11.07 -14.36
N PHE A 246 -18.75 11.34 -14.35
CA PHE A 246 -19.42 12.20 -15.33
C PHE A 246 -19.96 13.45 -14.64
N LEU A 247 -19.83 14.59 -15.31
CA LEU A 247 -20.48 15.86 -14.97
C LEU A 247 -21.39 16.27 -16.13
N ASP A 248 -22.69 16.42 -15.89
CA ASP A 248 -23.68 16.77 -16.91
C ASP A 248 -23.56 15.89 -18.18
N ASN A 249 -23.42 14.60 -18.00
CA ASN A 249 -23.16 13.57 -19.02
C ASN A 249 -21.78 13.67 -19.74
N LYS A 250 -20.92 14.62 -19.40
CA LYS A 250 -19.54 14.69 -19.90
C LYS A 250 -18.65 13.79 -19.04
N LEU A 251 -17.89 12.88 -19.66
CA LEU A 251 -16.89 12.07 -18.98
C LEU A 251 -15.72 12.96 -18.53
N ILE A 252 -15.45 12.99 -17.22
CA ILE A 252 -14.37 13.77 -16.60
C ILE A 252 -13.20 12.87 -16.23
N ILE A 253 -13.48 11.72 -15.58
CA ILE A 253 -12.48 10.74 -15.16
C ILE A 253 -12.83 9.37 -15.72
N ASP A 254 -11.79 8.68 -16.23
CA ASP A 254 -11.85 7.29 -16.66
C ASP A 254 -10.57 6.56 -16.22
N ASN A 255 -10.59 5.97 -15.04
CA ASN A 255 -9.48 5.24 -14.47
C ASN A 255 -9.70 3.73 -14.66
N LYS A 256 -8.99 3.13 -15.62
CA LYS A 256 -9.06 1.69 -15.94
C LYS A 256 -7.75 0.99 -15.60
N ILE A 257 -7.80 0.05 -14.65
CA ILE A 257 -6.63 -0.69 -14.16
C ILE A 257 -6.47 -1.99 -14.97
N ASP A 258 -5.79 -1.93 -16.10
CA ASP A 258 -5.52 -3.10 -16.97
C ASP A 258 -4.06 -3.56 -16.89
N THR A 259 -3.15 -2.66 -16.55
CA THR A 259 -1.71 -2.91 -16.48
C THR A 259 -1.11 -2.03 -15.40
N LEU A 260 -0.20 -2.58 -14.61
CA LEU A 260 0.48 -1.88 -13.52
C LEU A 260 1.99 -2.10 -13.58
N SER A 261 2.75 -1.04 -13.34
CA SER A 261 4.19 -1.12 -13.14
C SER A 261 4.55 -1.30 -11.66
N TYR A 262 5.59 -2.05 -11.35
CA TYR A 262 6.11 -2.15 -9.99
C TYR A 262 6.61 -0.82 -9.43
N SER A 263 7.02 0.11 -10.29
CA SER A 263 7.40 1.46 -9.87
C SER A 263 6.22 2.30 -9.35
N GLU A 264 4.99 1.91 -9.69
CA GLU A 264 3.76 2.61 -9.33
C GLU A 264 3.01 1.96 -8.16
N THR A 265 3.43 0.76 -7.75
CA THR A 265 2.65 -0.03 -6.79
C THR A 265 2.41 0.71 -5.46
N ASN A 266 3.40 1.47 -4.96
CA ASN A 266 3.28 2.25 -3.72
C ASN A 266 2.45 3.54 -3.88
N PHE A 267 2.04 3.90 -5.11
CA PHE A 267 1.20 5.07 -5.34
C PHE A 267 -0.27 4.84 -4.96
N VAL A 268 -0.61 3.68 -4.45
CA VAL A 268 -1.92 3.40 -3.84
C VAL A 268 -2.27 4.45 -2.78
N SER A 269 -1.30 4.91 -1.99
CA SER A 269 -1.48 5.97 -0.98
C SER A 269 -1.97 7.31 -1.57
N TRP A 270 -1.74 7.55 -2.86
CA TRP A 270 -2.21 8.73 -3.58
C TRP A 270 -3.47 8.47 -4.41
N PHE A 271 -3.78 7.23 -4.66
CA PHE A 271 -5.02 6.84 -5.32
C PHE A 271 -6.22 6.82 -4.35
N ILE A 272 -5.97 6.64 -3.05
CA ILE A 272 -7.01 6.68 -2.02
C ILE A 272 -6.98 7.97 -1.21
N ASP A 273 -8.12 8.34 -0.62
CA ASP A 273 -8.21 9.46 0.32
C ASP A 273 -7.51 9.09 1.65
N GLN A 274 -6.38 9.75 1.91
CA GLN A 274 -5.54 9.46 3.06
C GLN A 274 -6.11 9.96 4.39
N ASP A 275 -6.90 11.03 4.39
CA ASP A 275 -7.49 11.56 5.62
C ASP A 275 -8.49 10.56 6.19
N ILE A 276 -9.29 9.95 5.31
CA ILE A 276 -10.21 8.87 5.70
C ILE A 276 -9.43 7.60 6.10
N PHE A 277 -8.43 7.23 5.29
CA PHE A 277 -7.70 5.98 5.54
C PHE A 277 -6.92 6.01 6.86
N LYS A 278 -6.22 7.11 7.15
CA LYS A 278 -5.46 7.25 8.40
C LYS A 278 -6.37 7.17 9.63
N LYS A 279 -7.51 7.85 9.59
CA LYS A 279 -8.42 7.95 10.74
C LYS A 279 -9.32 6.72 10.94
N PHE A 280 -9.86 6.16 9.85
CA PHE A 280 -10.92 5.12 9.92
C PHE A 280 -10.53 3.78 9.30
N ARG A 281 -9.35 3.67 8.68
CA ARG A 281 -8.91 2.47 7.93
C ARG A 281 -9.88 2.06 6.82
N LYS A 282 -10.63 3.01 6.27
CA LYS A 282 -11.54 2.83 5.14
C LYS A 282 -10.87 3.32 3.86
N GLN A 283 -10.97 2.56 2.79
CA GLN A 283 -10.41 2.91 1.49
C GLN A 283 -11.48 3.56 0.61
N TYR A 284 -11.18 4.78 0.15
CA TYR A 284 -11.96 5.53 -0.82
C TYR A 284 -11.06 5.92 -1.99
N VAL A 285 -11.39 5.43 -3.18
CA VAL A 285 -10.67 5.78 -4.41
C VAL A 285 -11.03 7.20 -4.81
N LYS A 286 -10.03 8.06 -4.97
CA LYS A 286 -10.22 9.42 -5.47
C LYS A 286 -10.59 9.40 -6.96
N LEU A 287 -11.68 10.09 -7.30
CA LEU A 287 -12.10 10.36 -8.66
C LEU A 287 -11.59 11.74 -9.13
N TYR A 288 -10.51 12.19 -8.52
CA TYR A 288 -9.74 13.36 -8.89
C TYR A 288 -8.25 13.06 -8.70
N GLN A 289 -7.43 13.84 -9.35
CA GLN A 289 -5.98 13.63 -9.37
C GLN A 289 -5.31 14.80 -8.68
N ASP A 290 -4.60 14.53 -7.59
CA ASP A 290 -3.72 15.51 -6.96
C ASP A 290 -2.53 15.82 -7.87
N ASP A 291 -1.96 16.99 -7.72
CA ASP A 291 -0.74 17.37 -8.40
C ASP A 291 0.39 16.33 -8.14
N GLY A 292 1.10 15.97 -9.22
CA GLY A 292 2.21 15.01 -9.13
C GLY A 292 1.81 13.53 -9.08
N ASN A 293 0.53 13.18 -9.00
CA ASN A 293 0.05 11.81 -9.16
C ASN A 293 0.09 11.41 -10.65
N LYS A 294 1.01 10.51 -11.02
CA LYS A 294 1.25 10.07 -12.41
C LYS A 294 1.06 8.56 -12.56
N LEU A 295 -0.01 8.01 -11.98
CA LEU A 295 -0.38 6.62 -12.23
C LEU A 295 -0.67 6.44 -13.73
N SER A 296 -0.13 5.38 -14.33
CA SER A 296 -0.18 5.13 -15.78
C SER A 296 -1.59 4.97 -16.34
N PHE A 297 -2.54 4.60 -15.51
CA PHE A 297 -3.95 4.47 -15.88
C PHE A 297 -4.75 5.77 -15.78
N HIS A 298 -4.19 6.85 -15.22
CA HIS A 298 -4.77 8.19 -15.30
C HIS A 298 -4.52 8.78 -16.69
N LYS A 299 -5.42 8.49 -17.63
CA LYS A 299 -5.34 8.97 -19.02
C LYS A 299 -6.29 10.13 -19.30
N ASN A 300 -6.71 10.83 -18.25
CA ASN A 300 -7.72 11.89 -18.34
C ASN A 300 -7.10 13.20 -18.80
N SER A 301 -7.85 13.99 -19.58
CA SER A 301 -7.47 15.35 -19.97
C SER A 301 -7.69 16.37 -18.85
N GLU A 302 -8.52 16.04 -17.89
CA GLU A 302 -8.89 16.86 -16.74
C GLU A 302 -8.48 16.13 -15.44
N ASN A 303 -8.21 16.89 -14.37
CA ASN A 303 -7.76 16.31 -13.09
C ASN A 303 -8.92 15.79 -12.21
N GLY A 304 -10.18 15.92 -12.65
CA GLY A 304 -11.35 15.47 -11.90
C GLY A 304 -11.77 16.38 -10.73
N ILE A 305 -11.03 17.46 -10.49
CA ILE A 305 -11.45 18.50 -9.54
C ILE A 305 -12.56 19.33 -10.21
N ILE A 306 -13.74 19.37 -9.58
CA ILE A 306 -14.88 20.07 -10.11
C ILE A 306 -15.08 21.36 -9.31
N ASN A 307 -15.02 22.50 -10.00
CA ASN A 307 -15.35 23.80 -9.43
C ASN A 307 -16.85 24.07 -9.58
N PHE A 308 -17.58 24.09 -8.47
CA PHE A 308 -19.02 24.28 -8.44
C PHE A 308 -19.38 25.74 -8.25
N ASN A 309 -20.19 26.28 -9.20
CA ASN A 309 -20.83 27.56 -9.04
C ASN A 309 -22.18 27.37 -8.32
N LYS A 310 -22.34 28.01 -7.18
CA LYS A 310 -23.52 27.98 -6.32
C LYS A 310 -24.84 28.34 -7.05
N GLU A 311 -24.79 29.12 -8.12
CA GLU A 311 -25.98 29.54 -8.86
C GLU A 311 -26.42 28.53 -9.93
N LYS A 312 -25.66 27.45 -10.16
CA LYS A 312 -25.93 26.45 -11.18
C LYS A 312 -26.31 25.12 -10.55
N SER A 313 -27.13 24.34 -11.25
CA SER A 313 -27.38 22.94 -10.93
C SER A 313 -26.49 22.07 -11.80
N TYR A 314 -26.07 20.94 -11.23
CA TYR A 314 -25.23 19.96 -11.91
C TYR A 314 -25.73 18.54 -11.63
N ASN A 315 -25.47 17.63 -12.56
CA ASN A 315 -25.69 16.21 -12.39
C ASN A 315 -24.34 15.50 -12.44
N ILE A 316 -24.00 14.77 -11.38
CA ILE A 316 -22.79 13.97 -11.28
C ILE A 316 -23.20 12.50 -11.29
N ASN A 317 -22.60 11.69 -12.16
CA ASN A 317 -22.78 10.25 -12.16
C ASN A 317 -21.45 9.55 -11.97
N ILE A 318 -21.37 8.70 -10.94
CA ILE A 318 -20.21 7.84 -10.63
C ILE A 318 -20.57 6.44 -11.08
N VAL A 319 -19.75 5.83 -11.95
CA VAL A 319 -19.94 4.47 -12.43
C VAL A 319 -18.69 3.65 -12.10
N VAL A 320 -18.90 2.47 -11.53
CA VAL A 320 -17.83 1.51 -11.25
C VAL A 320 -18.09 0.21 -12.02
N PHE A 321 -17.00 -0.40 -12.49
CA PHE A 321 -17.06 -1.65 -13.27
C PHE A 321 -16.13 -2.69 -12.68
N ASP A 322 -16.55 -3.95 -12.73
CA ASP A 322 -15.66 -5.10 -12.58
C ASP A 322 -14.87 -5.39 -13.88
N TYR A 323 -14.15 -6.50 -13.92
CA TYR A 323 -13.40 -6.94 -15.10
C TYR A 323 -14.31 -7.54 -16.20
N TYR A 324 -15.49 -8.04 -15.85
CA TYR A 324 -16.47 -8.63 -16.77
C TYR A 324 -17.44 -7.60 -17.34
N LYS A 325 -17.27 -6.32 -16.97
CA LYS A 325 -18.07 -5.14 -17.40
C LYS A 325 -19.46 -5.08 -16.74
N ASN A 326 -19.72 -5.87 -15.67
CA ASN A 326 -20.84 -5.58 -14.82
C ASN A 326 -20.61 -4.22 -14.14
N GLN A 327 -21.68 -3.46 -13.89
CA GLN A 327 -21.55 -2.07 -13.43
C GLN A 327 -22.59 -1.70 -12.38
N SER A 328 -22.23 -0.73 -11.56
CA SER A 328 -23.14 -0.02 -10.67
C SER A 328 -22.86 1.47 -10.73
N ASN A 329 -23.86 2.29 -10.44
CA ASN A 329 -23.72 3.73 -10.46
C ASN A 329 -24.44 4.43 -9.31
N VAL A 330 -24.02 5.66 -9.03
CA VAL A 330 -24.64 6.61 -8.08
C VAL A 330 -24.77 7.95 -8.75
N GLU A 331 -25.93 8.58 -8.60
CA GLU A 331 -26.25 9.91 -9.12
C GLU A 331 -26.27 10.94 -7.98
N ILE A 332 -25.53 12.06 -8.16
CA ILE A 332 -25.55 13.18 -7.24
C ILE A 332 -26.14 14.38 -7.98
N ILE A 333 -27.19 14.95 -7.43
CA ILE A 333 -27.83 16.15 -7.93
C ILE A 333 -27.33 17.33 -7.08
N VAL A 334 -26.64 18.26 -7.70
CA VAL A 334 -26.18 19.50 -7.06
C VAL A 334 -27.16 20.60 -7.36
N ASN A 335 -27.85 21.08 -6.32
CA ASN A 335 -28.75 22.22 -6.43
C ASN A 335 -28.89 22.95 -5.08
N ASN A 336 -29.29 24.19 -5.07
CA ASN A 336 -29.46 25.01 -3.87
C ASN A 336 -30.77 24.72 -3.10
N ASN A 337 -31.62 23.82 -3.61
CA ASN A 337 -32.93 23.51 -3.03
C ASN A 337 -32.91 22.05 -2.55
N ASN A 338 -33.32 21.78 -1.31
CA ASN A 338 -33.51 20.46 -0.76
C ASN A 338 -32.24 19.58 -0.64
N ALA A 339 -31.12 20.14 -0.20
CA ALA A 339 -29.93 19.34 0.13
C ALA A 339 -30.22 18.36 1.28
N ASN A 340 -29.77 17.13 1.13
CA ASN A 340 -29.81 16.14 2.22
C ASN A 340 -28.82 16.54 3.32
N ASN A 341 -29.18 16.34 4.57
CA ASN A 341 -28.26 16.52 5.70
C ASN A 341 -27.37 15.29 5.83
N PHE A 342 -26.07 15.51 5.88
CA PHE A 342 -25.07 14.49 6.12
C PHE A 342 -24.13 14.91 7.26
N ASN A 343 -23.63 13.94 7.99
CA ASN A 343 -22.65 14.20 9.03
C ASN A 343 -21.26 14.39 8.42
N PHE A 344 -20.62 15.50 8.78
CA PHE A 344 -19.20 15.70 8.50
C PHE A 344 -18.38 14.69 9.29
N ILE A 345 -17.29 14.22 8.67
CA ILE A 345 -16.30 13.41 9.38
C ILE A 345 -15.58 14.31 10.37
N ASP A 346 -15.58 13.93 11.64
CA ASP A 346 -14.80 14.61 12.67
C ASP A 346 -13.31 14.30 12.45
N LEU A 347 -12.59 15.26 11.86
CA LEU A 347 -11.15 15.19 11.61
C LEU A 347 -10.31 15.71 12.79
N PHE A 348 -10.95 16.27 13.80
CA PHE A 348 -10.25 16.85 14.95
C PHE A 348 -9.61 15.76 15.82
N ASP A 349 -8.33 15.91 16.08
CA ASP A 349 -7.64 15.15 17.13
C ASP A 349 -7.59 15.96 18.44
N ASP A 350 -7.54 17.31 18.32
CA ASP A 350 -7.64 18.30 19.38
C ASP A 350 -8.69 19.36 19.01
N ASP A 351 -8.34 20.66 19.12
CA ASP A 351 -9.24 21.77 18.77
C ASP A 351 -9.05 22.28 17.32
N TYR A 352 -8.15 21.66 16.56
CA TYR A 352 -7.91 22.02 15.17
C TYR A 352 -7.49 20.80 14.34
N PHE A 353 -7.59 20.96 13.03
CA PHE A 353 -6.98 20.07 12.03
C PHE A 353 -6.54 20.88 10.80
N VAL A 354 -5.66 20.27 10.01
CA VAL A 354 -5.27 20.80 8.71
C VAL A 354 -5.82 19.88 7.62
N LEU A 355 -6.54 20.45 6.64
CA LEU A 355 -7.02 19.73 5.47
C LEU A 355 -6.50 20.44 4.20
N GLY A 356 -5.55 19.79 3.52
CA GLY A 356 -4.80 20.39 2.43
C GLY A 356 -4.01 21.60 2.90
N ASN A 357 -4.38 22.79 2.41
CA ASN A 357 -3.77 24.08 2.74
C ASN A 357 -4.58 24.92 3.74
N THR A 358 -5.58 24.34 4.37
CA THR A 358 -6.54 25.07 5.23
C THR A 358 -6.48 24.55 6.65
N LEU A 359 -6.20 25.45 7.59
CA LEU A 359 -6.34 25.22 9.03
C LEU A 359 -7.79 25.46 9.44
N VAL A 360 -8.38 24.51 10.16
CA VAL A 360 -9.71 24.61 10.76
C VAL A 360 -9.57 24.53 12.27
N ILE A 361 -10.08 25.53 12.97
CA ILE A 361 -10.09 25.59 14.45
C ILE A 361 -11.55 25.58 14.91
N ARG A 362 -11.87 24.80 15.96
CA ARG A 362 -13.20 24.81 16.59
C ARG A 362 -13.13 25.39 17.99
N SER A 363 -14.20 26.09 18.39
CA SER A 363 -14.44 26.59 19.75
C SER A 363 -15.85 26.24 20.15
N GLN A 364 -16.09 25.94 21.43
CA GLN A 364 -17.42 25.59 21.94
C GLN A 364 -18.44 26.69 21.64
N ILE A 365 -19.69 26.31 21.38
CA ILE A 365 -20.75 27.26 20.93
C ILE A 365 -21.07 28.30 21.99
N GLU A 366 -20.84 28.00 23.28
CA GLU A 366 -20.99 28.94 24.40
C GLU A 366 -19.95 30.06 24.41
N ASN A 367 -18.83 29.85 23.71
CA ASN A 367 -17.79 30.85 23.58
C ASN A 367 -18.20 31.94 22.56
N ARG A 368 -17.41 33.01 22.49
CA ARG A 368 -17.64 34.09 21.55
C ARG A 368 -17.47 33.61 20.12
N GLU A 369 -18.27 34.15 19.19
CA GLU A 369 -18.12 33.90 17.75
C GLU A 369 -16.89 34.57 17.12
N PHE A 370 -16.01 35.16 17.92
CA PHE A 370 -14.76 35.80 17.53
C PHE A 370 -13.59 35.18 18.27
N MET A 371 -12.47 35.07 17.57
CA MET A 371 -11.21 34.52 18.07
C MET A 371 -10.06 35.45 17.67
N GLU A 372 -9.09 35.63 18.54
CA GLU A 372 -7.83 36.28 18.19
C GLU A 372 -6.84 35.25 17.65
N ILE A 373 -6.16 35.58 16.55
CA ILE A 373 -5.12 34.74 15.95
C ILE A 373 -3.87 35.56 15.72
N LYS A 374 -2.74 35.06 16.22
CA LYS A 374 -1.44 35.70 16.11
C LYS A 374 -0.64 35.06 14.98
N PHE A 375 -0.20 35.87 14.07
CA PHE A 375 0.82 35.58 13.06
C PHE A 375 2.14 36.25 13.48
N LYS A 376 3.24 35.98 12.78
CA LYS A 376 4.57 36.50 13.12
C LYS A 376 4.59 38.02 13.39
N ASN A 377 3.90 38.80 12.58
CA ASN A 377 3.97 40.27 12.60
C ASN A 377 2.62 40.97 12.87
N ARG A 378 1.54 40.22 13.10
CA ARG A 378 0.19 40.79 13.33
C ARG A 378 -0.66 39.94 14.25
N LEU A 379 -1.63 40.59 14.85
CA LEU A 379 -2.72 39.96 15.60
C LEU A 379 -4.03 40.32 14.90
N ASP A 380 -4.77 39.32 14.43
CA ASP A 380 -6.03 39.49 13.75
C ASP A 380 -7.19 39.00 14.64
N ILE A 381 -8.35 39.62 14.49
CA ILE A 381 -9.61 39.14 15.08
C ILE A 381 -10.40 38.48 13.96
N SER A 382 -10.68 37.20 14.10
CA SER A 382 -11.43 36.39 13.14
C SER A 382 -12.82 36.06 13.66
N LYS A 383 -13.83 36.21 12.80
CA LYS A 383 -15.21 35.77 13.07
C LYS A 383 -15.35 34.32 12.58
N SER A 384 -16.16 33.53 13.28
CA SER A 384 -16.50 32.16 12.86
C SER A 384 -17.15 32.19 11.46
N ILE A 385 -16.72 31.28 10.60
CA ILE A 385 -17.19 31.17 9.22
C ILE A 385 -18.48 30.34 9.14
N PHE A 386 -18.58 29.32 9.96
CA PHE A 386 -19.78 28.48 10.13
C PHE A 386 -19.86 27.93 11.55
N LYS A 387 -20.99 27.36 11.92
CA LYS A 387 -21.23 26.74 13.22
C LYS A 387 -22.19 25.55 13.08
N ASP A 388 -22.10 24.63 14.02
CA ASP A 388 -23.11 23.60 14.28
C ASP A 388 -23.72 23.78 15.68
N ASP A 389 -24.39 22.77 16.21
CA ASP A 389 -25.04 22.81 17.51
C ASP A 389 -24.04 22.83 18.69
N LEU A 390 -22.77 22.49 18.47
CA LEU A 390 -21.75 22.31 19.49
C LEU A 390 -20.59 23.32 19.36
N TYR A 391 -20.26 23.76 18.15
CA TYR A 391 -19.04 24.52 17.90
C TYR A 391 -19.22 25.67 16.93
N HIS A 392 -18.41 26.72 17.14
CA HIS A 392 -18.02 27.71 16.15
C HIS A 392 -16.77 27.24 15.41
N TYR A 393 -16.69 27.43 14.08
CA TYR A 393 -15.55 27.04 13.27
C TYR A 393 -14.90 28.25 12.60
N PHE A 394 -13.56 28.30 12.72
CA PHE A 394 -12.70 29.32 12.15
C PHE A 394 -11.78 28.64 11.14
N ILE A 395 -11.60 29.24 9.95
CA ILE A 395 -10.77 28.66 8.89
C ILE A 395 -9.75 29.67 8.39
N PHE A 396 -8.53 29.19 8.11
CA PHE A 396 -7.40 30.02 7.69
C PHE A 396 -6.67 29.35 6.53
N ASP A 397 -6.33 30.16 5.52
CA ASP A 397 -5.55 29.71 4.36
C ASP A 397 -4.04 29.81 4.69
N LEU A 398 -3.41 28.67 4.92
CA LEU A 398 -1.99 28.56 5.30
C LEU A 398 -1.03 29.02 4.19
N ARG A 399 -1.48 29.10 2.94
CA ARG A 399 -0.68 29.65 1.85
C ARG A 399 -0.44 31.17 1.98
N LYS A 400 -1.29 31.86 2.73
CA LYS A 400 -1.19 33.31 2.94
C LYS A 400 -0.25 33.67 4.06
N ASP A 401 -0.35 32.95 5.17
CA ASP A 401 0.47 33.16 6.35
C ASP A 401 0.30 32.00 7.33
N LEU A 402 1.34 31.68 8.11
CA LEU A 402 1.32 30.63 9.13
C LEU A 402 1.04 31.25 10.51
N PRO A 403 -0.03 30.81 11.20
CA PRO A 403 -0.29 31.28 12.55
C PRO A 403 0.70 30.71 13.57
N GLU A 404 1.03 31.52 14.59
CA GLU A 404 1.82 31.11 15.75
C GLU A 404 0.93 30.68 16.90
N LYS A 405 -0.20 31.38 17.11
CA LYS A 405 -1.12 31.15 18.23
C LYS A 405 -2.56 31.49 17.85
N ALA A 406 -3.50 30.78 18.48
CA ALA A 406 -4.89 31.17 18.52
C ALA A 406 -5.35 31.31 19.98
N PHE A 407 -6.12 32.35 20.28
CA PHE A 407 -6.66 32.63 21.60
C PHE A 407 -8.17 32.43 21.58
N LEU A 408 -8.61 31.33 22.12
CA LEU A 408 -10.01 31.06 22.44
C LEU A 408 -10.33 31.67 23.81
N GLN A 409 -11.60 31.84 24.14
CA GLN A 409 -11.99 32.46 25.39
C GLN A 409 -11.41 31.74 26.63
N ASP A 410 -11.30 30.45 26.56
CA ASP A 410 -10.93 29.52 27.62
C ASP A 410 -9.56 28.85 27.41
N LYS A 411 -8.94 29.03 26.25
CA LYS A 411 -7.77 28.27 25.85
C LYS A 411 -6.87 29.00 24.86
N GLU A 412 -5.56 28.78 24.98
CA GLU A 412 -4.57 29.16 23.99
C GLU A 412 -4.12 27.91 23.22
N ILE A 413 -4.05 28.03 21.89
CA ILE A 413 -3.50 27.01 20.99
C ILE A 413 -2.22 27.55 20.39
N ASN A 414 -1.11 26.81 20.52
CA ASN A 414 0.17 27.15 19.90
C ASN A 414 0.36 26.31 18.64
N PHE A 415 0.84 26.91 17.58
CA PHE A 415 1.17 26.26 16.32
C PHE A 415 2.67 26.33 16.03
N ASN A 416 3.20 25.31 15.42
CA ASN A 416 4.60 25.24 15.00
C ASN A 416 4.66 24.68 13.55
N PHE A 417 3.95 25.34 12.65
CA PHE A 417 3.86 24.90 11.26
C PHE A 417 5.18 25.12 10.52
N ILE A 418 5.59 24.11 9.81
CA ILE A 418 6.70 24.10 8.86
C ILE A 418 6.08 23.87 7.48
N GLU A 419 6.19 24.86 6.59
CA GLU A 419 5.79 24.69 5.20
C GLU A 419 6.89 23.99 4.43
N ILE A 420 6.57 22.84 3.82
CA ILE A 420 7.46 22.11 2.93
C ILE A 420 6.85 22.19 1.53
N GLU A 421 7.40 23.09 0.72
CA GLU A 421 6.89 23.32 -0.63
C GLU A 421 7.31 22.17 -1.57
N LYS A 422 6.37 21.79 -2.45
CA LYS A 422 6.65 20.87 -3.54
C LYS A 422 7.77 21.41 -4.44
N ASP A 423 8.59 20.50 -4.95
CA ASP A 423 9.68 20.77 -5.89
C ASP A 423 10.84 21.63 -5.33
N LYS A 424 10.88 21.85 -4.02
CA LYS A 424 12.03 22.48 -3.34
C LYS A 424 12.87 21.48 -2.55
N ILE A 425 14.10 21.84 -2.30
CA ILE A 425 15.00 21.11 -1.40
C ILE A 425 14.92 21.79 -0.04
N TYR A 426 14.66 21.00 1.00
CA TYR A 426 14.67 21.45 2.38
C TYR A 426 15.78 20.75 3.16
N ASP A 427 16.57 21.53 3.83
CA ASP A 427 17.50 21.12 4.87
C ASP A 427 17.12 21.91 6.14
N LEU A 428 16.11 21.41 6.84
CA LEU A 428 15.67 21.95 8.12
C LEU A 428 16.57 21.38 9.20
N ASP A 429 17.21 22.21 9.97
CA ASP A 429 18.10 21.82 11.06
C ASP A 429 17.80 22.69 12.29
N ASP A 430 17.06 22.14 13.24
CA ASP A 430 16.78 22.77 14.52
C ASP A 430 17.43 22.04 15.69
N GLU A 431 17.13 22.44 16.94
CA GLU A 431 17.74 21.84 18.14
C GLU A 431 17.32 20.37 18.37
N ASN A 432 16.23 19.89 17.79
CA ASN A 432 15.63 18.58 18.08
C ASN A 432 15.64 17.63 16.86
N VAL A 433 15.58 18.18 15.65
CA VAL A 433 15.44 17.38 14.43
C VAL A 433 16.15 18.04 13.24
N LYS A 434 16.70 17.21 12.35
CA LYS A 434 17.11 17.61 11.02
C LYS A 434 16.32 16.81 9.99
N LEU A 435 15.75 17.51 8.98
CA LEU A 435 15.01 16.91 7.87
C LEU A 435 15.73 17.20 6.55
N GLU A 436 16.07 16.16 5.81
CA GLU A 436 16.66 16.26 4.48
C GLU A 436 15.63 15.81 3.44
N ILE A 437 14.95 16.75 2.79
CA ILE A 437 13.89 16.50 1.81
C ILE A 437 14.34 17.02 0.44
N SER A 438 14.45 16.17 -0.55
CA SER A 438 14.75 16.55 -1.93
C SER A 438 13.46 16.88 -2.70
N ASN A 439 13.61 17.62 -3.80
CA ASN A 439 12.53 18.07 -4.68
C ASN A 439 11.61 16.96 -5.24
N ASN A 440 11.93 15.68 -5.02
CA ASN A 440 11.19 14.54 -5.56
C ASN A 440 10.68 13.60 -4.47
N ASN A 441 10.73 14.02 -3.19
CA ASN A 441 10.29 13.21 -2.07
C ASN A 441 8.81 13.35 -1.75
N ILE A 442 8.19 14.47 -2.10
CA ILE A 442 6.80 14.77 -1.80
C ILE A 442 5.97 14.97 -3.08
N PHE A 443 4.67 14.76 -2.97
CA PHE A 443 3.74 14.93 -4.09
C PHE A 443 3.17 16.34 -4.14
N ASP A 444 2.89 16.93 -2.98
CA ASP A 444 2.29 18.25 -2.84
C ASP A 444 2.89 19.00 -1.64
N THR A 445 2.69 20.32 -1.58
CA THR A 445 3.07 21.17 -0.43
C THR A 445 2.41 20.66 0.85
N MET A 446 3.18 20.57 1.92
CA MET A 446 2.72 20.11 3.24
C MET A 446 2.92 21.19 4.29
N TYR A 447 1.99 21.27 5.24
CA TYR A 447 2.10 22.10 6.45
C TYR A 447 2.21 21.18 7.66
N ILE A 448 3.43 20.72 7.94
CA ILE A 448 3.68 19.80 9.05
C ILE A 448 3.95 20.54 10.34
N GLU A 449 3.72 19.87 11.45
CA GLU A 449 4.19 20.29 12.77
C GLU A 449 5.12 19.22 13.35
N PHE A 450 6.15 19.68 14.03
CA PHE A 450 7.05 18.82 14.78
C PHE A 450 6.93 19.16 16.26
N GLU A 451 6.75 18.13 17.09
CA GLU A 451 6.66 18.22 18.53
C GLU A 451 7.61 17.22 19.17
N LYS A 452 8.39 17.67 20.14
CA LYS A 452 9.18 16.82 21.00
C LYS A 452 8.56 16.79 22.39
N GLN A 453 8.26 15.58 22.88
CA GLN A 453 7.77 15.36 24.23
C GLN A 453 8.85 14.64 25.04
N ASP A 454 9.25 15.25 26.16
CA ASP A 454 10.31 14.76 27.05
C ASP A 454 9.68 14.25 28.38
N ASP A 455 8.86 13.20 28.30
CA ASP A 455 8.29 12.51 29.48
C ASP A 455 9.28 11.45 30.00
N THR A 456 8.76 10.27 30.36
CA THR A 456 9.57 9.08 30.69
C THR A 456 10.34 8.54 29.47
N LEU A 457 9.88 8.88 28.27
CA LEU A 457 10.41 8.48 26.98
C LEU A 457 10.42 9.69 26.04
N GLU A 458 11.56 9.99 25.40
CA GLU A 458 11.61 11.03 24.37
C GLU A 458 10.79 10.59 23.16
N LYS A 459 9.76 11.37 22.83
CA LYS A 459 8.91 11.15 21.65
C LYS A 459 9.12 12.29 20.66
N PHE A 460 9.26 11.93 19.40
CA PHE A 460 9.44 12.83 18.26
C PHE A 460 8.23 12.65 17.34
N ILE A 461 7.33 13.62 17.33
CA ILE A 461 5.99 13.53 16.75
C ILE A 461 5.89 14.48 15.57
N PHE A 462 5.57 13.92 14.39
CA PHE A 462 5.20 14.69 13.21
C PHE A 462 3.69 14.64 13.03
N LYS A 463 3.06 15.81 12.96
CA LYS A 463 1.62 15.97 12.71
C LYS A 463 1.39 16.51 11.29
N ASN A 464 0.20 16.34 10.76
CA ASN A 464 -0.26 16.86 9.47
C ASN A 464 0.59 16.42 8.26
N SER A 465 1.35 15.31 8.37
CA SER A 465 2.15 14.79 7.26
C SER A 465 1.29 14.11 6.22
N LEU A 466 1.61 14.35 4.93
CA LEU A 466 1.08 13.59 3.81
C LEU A 466 2.00 12.39 3.50
N PRO A 467 1.51 11.36 2.80
CA PRO A 467 2.36 10.27 2.32
C PRO A 467 3.51 10.80 1.45
N LEU A 468 4.70 10.24 1.67
CA LEU A 468 5.87 10.61 0.89
C LEU A 468 5.93 9.83 -0.43
N LYS A 469 6.37 10.48 -1.49
CA LYS A 469 6.63 9.84 -2.79
C LYS A 469 7.87 8.96 -2.74
N LYS A 470 8.88 9.41 -1.96
CA LYS A 470 10.10 8.65 -1.68
C LYS A 470 10.51 8.90 -0.24
N GLY A 471 11.14 7.91 0.37
CA GLY A 471 11.65 8.07 1.72
C GLY A 471 12.62 9.24 1.87
N VAL A 472 12.51 9.93 2.99
CA VAL A 472 13.36 11.06 3.43
C VAL A 472 14.30 10.62 4.53
N PHE A 473 15.38 11.38 4.71
CA PHE A 473 16.25 11.22 5.87
C PHE A 473 15.81 12.14 7.01
N VAL A 474 15.72 11.55 8.19
CA VAL A 474 15.43 12.24 9.44
C VAL A 474 16.58 11.97 10.40
N THR A 475 17.12 13.02 11.00
CA THR A 475 18.10 12.91 12.10
C THR A 475 17.46 13.46 13.36
N LEU A 476 17.27 12.61 14.36
CA LEU A 476 16.78 13.02 15.68
C LEU A 476 17.96 13.41 16.58
N LYS A 477 17.77 14.47 17.36
CA LYS A 477 18.75 15.02 18.29
C LYS A 477 18.26 14.84 19.74
N PRO A 478 18.46 13.64 20.31
CA PRO A 478 17.99 13.36 21.65
C PRO A 478 18.77 14.14 22.71
N LYS A 479 18.11 14.50 23.83
CA LYS A 479 18.76 15.11 25.00
C LYS A 479 19.31 14.02 25.92
N ASN A 480 18.68 12.85 25.96
CA ASN A 480 19.07 11.73 26.80
C ASN A 480 20.32 11.03 26.23
N LYS A 481 21.07 10.39 27.10
CA LYS A 481 22.19 9.52 26.69
C LYS A 481 21.68 8.10 26.44
N TYR A 482 22.05 7.53 25.33
CA TYR A 482 21.65 6.19 24.90
C TYR A 482 22.87 5.27 24.72
N ASN A 483 22.67 3.99 24.96
CA ASN A 483 23.62 2.96 24.53
C ASN A 483 23.51 2.78 23.01
N LYS A 484 24.41 3.39 22.25
CA LYS A 484 24.36 3.47 20.78
C LYS A 484 24.40 2.12 20.08
N GLU A 485 24.93 1.06 20.73
CA GLU A 485 24.97 -0.28 20.17
C GLU A 485 23.63 -1.02 20.30
N LYS A 486 22.75 -0.58 21.21
CA LYS A 486 21.50 -1.23 21.58
C LYS A 486 20.27 -0.37 21.38
N SER A 487 20.45 0.90 21.05
CA SER A 487 19.35 1.87 20.92
C SER A 487 19.14 2.25 19.48
N PHE A 488 17.89 2.13 19.03
CA PHE A 488 17.48 2.37 17.65
C PHE A 488 16.16 3.13 17.59
N ILE A 489 15.80 3.62 16.40
CA ILE A 489 14.51 4.26 16.15
C ILE A 489 13.43 3.21 16.01
N TYR A 490 12.31 3.50 16.67
CA TYR A 490 11.06 2.75 16.54
C TYR A 490 9.92 3.70 16.18
N ASP A 491 9.06 3.29 15.26
CA ASP A 491 7.74 3.90 15.11
C ASP A 491 6.86 3.46 16.29
N ILE A 492 6.32 4.44 17.01
CA ILE A 492 5.48 4.23 18.20
C ILE A 492 4.03 4.67 17.98
N THR A 493 3.61 4.82 16.75
CA THR A 493 2.23 5.21 16.42
C THR A 493 1.22 4.21 16.96
N TYR A 494 1.60 2.92 16.98
CA TYR A 494 0.84 1.81 17.56
C TYR A 494 1.75 0.97 18.46
N LYS A 495 1.84 -0.35 18.22
CA LYS A 495 2.87 -1.17 18.86
C LYS A 495 4.24 -0.76 18.28
N PRO A 496 5.29 -0.62 19.12
CA PRO A 496 6.62 -0.28 18.64
C PRO A 496 7.07 -1.18 17.49
N SER A 497 7.52 -0.55 16.41
CA SER A 497 8.01 -1.20 15.20
C SER A 497 9.42 -0.71 14.89
N PHE A 498 10.36 -1.65 14.74
CA PHE A 498 11.77 -1.35 14.50
C PHE A 498 11.98 -0.67 13.15
N ILE A 499 12.62 0.49 13.17
CA ILE A 499 13.04 1.24 11.96
C ILE A 499 14.56 1.10 11.76
N GLY A 500 15.33 1.07 12.85
CA GLY A 500 16.79 1.08 12.83
C GLY A 500 17.36 2.48 12.99
N GLY A 501 18.39 2.80 12.22
CA GLY A 501 19.09 4.09 12.24
C GLY A 501 20.57 3.94 12.54
N GLU A 502 21.32 4.93 12.15
CA GLU A 502 22.77 5.01 12.35
C GLU A 502 23.11 6.19 13.28
N TRP A 503 23.91 5.93 14.30
CA TRP A 503 24.36 6.97 15.22
C TRP A 503 25.51 7.76 14.60
N GLU A 504 25.29 9.08 14.48
CA GLU A 504 26.29 10.08 14.10
C GLU A 504 26.56 10.94 15.34
N GLU A 505 27.66 10.73 16.03
CA GLU A 505 27.93 11.33 17.34
C GLU A 505 26.78 11.10 18.34
N ASN A 506 26.06 12.13 18.77
CA ASN A 506 24.94 12.02 19.69
C ASN A 506 23.58 12.04 19.01
N ASN A 507 23.55 12.07 17.69
CA ASN A 507 22.32 12.10 16.89
C ASN A 507 22.11 10.75 16.22
N ILE A 508 20.87 10.43 15.87
CA ILE A 508 20.56 9.20 15.16
C ILE A 508 19.83 9.51 13.85
N LYS A 509 20.41 9.07 12.74
CA LYS A 509 19.91 9.27 11.39
C LYS A 509 19.24 8.01 10.88
N PHE A 510 18.06 8.16 10.30
CA PHE A 510 17.30 7.06 9.70
C PHE A 510 16.56 7.53 8.46
N ARG A 511 16.08 6.58 7.68
CA ARG A 511 15.25 6.84 6.51
C ARG A 511 13.83 6.36 6.75
N THR A 512 12.85 7.22 6.45
CA THR A 512 11.43 6.85 6.54
C THR A 512 10.67 7.19 5.26
N SER A 513 9.63 6.42 4.96
CA SER A 513 8.65 6.70 3.90
C SER A 513 7.38 7.36 4.42
N GLU A 514 7.25 7.53 5.73
CA GLU A 514 6.13 8.19 6.39
C GLU A 514 6.68 8.98 7.58
N MET A 515 6.21 10.22 7.77
CA MET A 515 6.49 10.98 8.98
C MET A 515 5.40 10.69 10.00
N SER A 516 5.78 10.08 11.11
CA SER A 516 4.85 9.59 12.14
C SER A 516 5.35 9.91 13.56
N LYS A 517 5.15 9.02 14.50
CA LYS A 517 5.60 9.16 15.89
C LYS A 517 6.77 8.23 16.14
N TYR A 518 7.91 8.79 16.52
CA TYR A 518 9.14 8.03 16.74
C TYR A 518 9.62 8.14 18.18
N SER A 519 10.34 7.12 18.62
CA SER A 519 11.14 7.14 19.84
C SER A 519 12.41 6.32 19.66
N ILE A 520 13.37 6.58 20.55
CA ILE A 520 14.60 5.80 20.66
C ILE A 520 14.39 4.81 21.79
N LEU A 521 14.36 3.51 21.46
CA LEU A 521 14.24 2.43 22.45
C LEU A 521 15.52 1.61 22.49
N GLU A 522 15.87 1.15 23.70
CA GLU A 522 17.02 0.29 23.97
C GLU A 522 16.54 -1.16 24.08
N ASP A 523 17.16 -2.04 23.29
CA ASP A 523 16.89 -3.48 23.30
C ASP A 523 18.12 -4.25 23.80
N MET A 524 18.03 -4.73 25.04
CA MET A 524 19.07 -5.53 25.71
C MET A 524 18.74 -7.01 25.78
N ASP A 525 17.51 -7.40 25.42
CA ASP A 525 17.03 -8.76 25.60
C ASP A 525 17.41 -9.63 24.39
N PRO A 526 18.08 -10.78 24.62
CA PRO A 526 18.37 -11.68 23.52
C PRO A 526 17.12 -12.36 22.98
N PRO A 527 17.09 -12.70 21.66
CA PRO A 527 15.95 -13.37 21.05
C PRO A 527 15.61 -14.69 21.71
N VAL A 528 14.37 -15.12 21.61
CA VAL A 528 13.84 -16.36 22.19
C VAL A 528 13.93 -17.50 21.16
N ILE A 529 14.33 -18.69 21.63
CA ILE A 529 14.32 -19.94 20.85
C ILE A 529 13.46 -20.97 21.59
N GLU A 530 12.31 -21.31 21.00
CA GLU A 530 11.41 -22.36 21.51
C GLU A 530 11.51 -23.61 20.64
N ARG A 531 11.74 -24.76 21.28
CA ARG A 531 11.81 -26.04 20.57
C ARG A 531 10.42 -26.61 20.33
N ILE A 532 10.00 -26.74 19.07
CA ILE A 532 8.72 -27.36 18.66
C ILE A 532 8.94 -28.87 18.36
N LYS A 533 9.96 -29.18 17.56
CA LYS A 533 10.32 -30.56 17.19
C LYS A 533 11.82 -30.67 17.05
N PHE A 534 12.40 -31.79 17.57
CA PHE A 534 13.82 -32.01 17.45
C PHE A 534 14.10 -33.50 17.40
N ASN A 535 14.39 -34.04 16.23
CA ASN A 535 14.78 -35.42 16.00
C ASN A 535 15.64 -35.55 14.72
N SER A 536 16.11 -36.74 14.44
CA SER A 536 16.98 -37.07 13.29
C SER A 536 16.32 -36.80 11.92
N ASP A 537 15.01 -36.66 11.84
CA ASP A 537 14.29 -36.40 10.60
C ASP A 537 14.00 -34.94 10.36
N GLN A 538 13.65 -34.19 11.39
CA GLN A 538 13.27 -32.81 11.30
C GLN A 538 13.54 -32.04 12.59
N MET A 539 14.06 -30.84 12.44
CA MET A 539 14.17 -29.85 13.51
C MET A 539 13.24 -28.69 13.19
N LYS A 540 12.46 -28.25 14.20
CA LYS A 540 11.53 -27.13 14.09
C LYS A 540 11.62 -26.30 15.35
N PHE A 541 11.86 -25.00 15.19
CA PHE A 541 11.94 -24.04 16.28
C PHE A 541 11.07 -22.83 15.99
N ARG A 542 10.52 -22.22 17.03
CA ARG A 542 10.01 -20.86 16.97
C ARG A 542 11.12 -19.94 17.44
N ILE A 543 11.39 -18.89 16.67
CA ILE A 543 12.40 -17.86 16.96
C ILE A 543 11.75 -16.49 16.85
N TYR A 544 11.83 -15.69 17.90
CA TYR A 544 11.24 -14.36 17.89
C TYR A 544 12.00 -13.43 18.83
N ASP A 545 11.80 -12.16 18.63
CA ASP A 545 12.24 -11.09 19.50
C ASP A 545 11.07 -10.10 19.69
N GLU A 546 10.88 -9.62 20.93
CA GLU A 546 9.70 -8.84 21.31
C GLU A 546 9.77 -7.39 20.83
N LEU A 547 10.99 -6.84 20.66
CA LEU A 547 11.19 -5.42 20.40
C LEU A 547 11.84 -5.16 19.04
N SER A 548 13.08 -5.60 18.82
CA SER A 548 13.80 -5.30 17.58
C SER A 548 13.53 -6.28 16.45
N GLY A 549 13.03 -7.49 16.75
CA GLY A 549 12.78 -8.55 15.77
C GLY A 549 14.05 -9.28 15.32
N ILE A 550 13.90 -10.37 14.57
CA ILE A 550 15.01 -11.25 14.17
C ILE A 550 15.77 -10.68 12.98
N LYS A 551 17.10 -10.50 13.15
CA LYS A 551 18.05 -10.12 12.10
C LYS A 551 18.57 -11.33 11.32
N SER A 552 18.98 -12.39 12.02
CA SER A 552 19.54 -13.58 11.40
C SER A 552 19.48 -14.80 12.31
N TYR A 553 19.56 -15.98 11.69
CA TYR A 553 19.67 -17.26 12.38
C TYR A 553 20.57 -18.21 11.59
N GLU A 554 21.25 -19.09 12.28
CA GLU A 554 22.12 -20.09 11.68
C GLU A 554 22.13 -21.39 12.50
N GLY A 555 21.87 -22.53 11.83
CA GLY A 555 21.95 -23.86 12.43
C GLY A 555 23.08 -24.68 11.83
N ARG A 556 23.85 -25.39 12.70
CA ARG A 556 24.93 -26.28 12.27
C ARG A 556 24.88 -27.63 13.02
N ILE A 557 25.25 -28.70 12.33
CA ILE A 557 25.49 -30.00 12.93
C ILE A 557 26.95 -30.38 12.69
N ASN A 558 27.72 -30.63 13.77
CA ASN A 558 29.16 -30.91 13.70
C ASN A 558 29.90 -29.89 12.79
N ASN A 559 29.59 -28.61 12.95
CA ASN A 559 30.05 -27.45 12.18
C ASN A 559 29.54 -27.38 10.71
N ASN A 560 28.82 -28.38 10.21
CA ASN A 560 28.22 -28.31 8.88
C ASN A 560 26.91 -27.54 8.92
N TRP A 561 26.77 -26.59 8.04
CA TRP A 561 25.56 -25.74 7.92
C TRP A 561 24.34 -26.59 7.56
N ILE A 562 23.20 -26.25 8.16
CA ILE A 562 21.90 -26.88 7.92
C ILE A 562 20.92 -25.81 7.42
N LEU A 563 20.27 -26.11 6.31
CA LEU A 563 19.21 -25.26 5.79
C LEU A 563 18.00 -25.26 6.73
N PHE A 564 17.61 -24.09 7.18
CA PHE A 564 16.33 -23.83 7.81
C PHE A 564 15.51 -22.89 6.91
N GLU A 565 14.32 -23.32 6.50
CA GLU A 565 13.32 -22.49 5.84
C GLU A 565 12.58 -21.68 6.91
N TYR A 566 12.41 -20.37 6.69
CA TYR A 566 11.76 -19.47 7.64
C TYR A 566 10.33 -19.13 7.22
N ASP A 567 9.39 -19.39 8.10
CA ASP A 567 8.01 -18.91 8.02
C ASP A 567 7.85 -17.73 8.97
N ASN A 568 7.96 -16.52 8.44
CA ASN A 568 7.92 -15.26 9.20
C ASN A 568 6.55 -14.93 9.81
N LYS A 569 5.47 -15.55 9.35
CA LYS A 569 4.11 -15.33 9.89
C LYS A 569 3.92 -16.01 11.25
N ASN A 570 4.60 -17.11 11.43
CA ASN A 570 4.53 -17.92 12.64
C ASN A 570 5.83 -17.89 13.46
N ASP A 571 6.82 -17.10 13.01
CA ASP A 571 8.18 -17.03 13.58
C ASP A 571 8.86 -18.37 13.66
N VAL A 572 8.65 -19.25 12.68
CA VAL A 572 9.10 -20.64 12.72
C VAL A 572 10.16 -20.91 11.67
N ILE A 573 11.24 -21.60 12.12
CA ILE A 573 12.24 -22.16 11.24
C ILE A 573 12.11 -23.69 11.21
N ILE A 574 12.22 -24.27 9.99
CA ILE A 574 12.08 -25.72 9.77
C ILE A 574 13.29 -26.21 8.97
N SER A 575 13.99 -27.22 9.52
CA SER A 575 15.14 -27.81 8.84
C SER A 575 14.75 -28.53 7.56
N LYS A 576 15.59 -28.40 6.53
CA LYS A 576 15.46 -29.11 5.25
C LYS A 576 16.76 -29.85 4.93
N LYS A 577 16.65 -31.15 4.71
CA LYS A 577 17.79 -31.99 4.40
C LYS A 577 18.30 -31.73 2.98
N LYS A 578 19.63 -31.74 2.78
CA LYS A 578 20.25 -31.72 1.46
C LYS A 578 19.92 -33.01 0.67
N ASN A 579 19.89 -34.14 1.38
CA ASN A 579 19.47 -35.43 0.85
C ASN A 579 18.41 -36.01 1.79
N SER A 580 17.23 -36.33 1.27
CA SER A 580 16.09 -36.82 2.05
C SER A 580 16.34 -38.14 2.80
N ILE A 581 17.31 -38.93 2.34
CA ILE A 581 17.62 -40.23 2.93
C ILE A 581 18.54 -40.10 4.17
N GLN A 582 19.34 -39.02 4.25
CA GLN A 582 20.32 -38.85 5.32
C GLN A 582 19.67 -38.31 6.59
N SER A 583 19.79 -39.04 7.71
CA SER A 583 19.34 -38.58 9.03
C SER A 583 20.30 -37.53 9.61
N PHE A 584 19.75 -36.55 10.32
CA PHE A 584 20.54 -35.63 11.13
C PHE A 584 21.14 -36.36 12.31
N LYS A 585 22.45 -36.17 12.57
CA LYS A 585 23.15 -36.83 13.69
C LYS A 585 24.37 -36.02 14.13
N GLY A 586 24.51 -35.80 15.42
CA GLY A 586 25.67 -35.15 16.03
C GLY A 586 25.31 -33.94 16.89
N LYS A 587 26.32 -33.14 17.22
CA LYS A 587 26.15 -31.91 18.02
C LYS A 587 25.52 -30.81 17.15
N PHE A 588 24.31 -30.40 17.53
CA PHE A 588 23.59 -29.31 16.88
C PHE A 588 23.78 -28.00 17.64
N VAL A 589 24.02 -26.91 16.90
CA VAL A 589 24.12 -25.56 17.42
C VAL A 589 23.17 -24.68 16.58
N LEU A 590 22.29 -23.92 17.23
CA LEU A 590 21.46 -22.89 16.61
C LEU A 590 21.81 -21.55 17.25
N GLU A 591 22.23 -20.59 16.43
CA GLU A 591 22.46 -19.22 16.81
C GLU A 591 21.37 -18.33 16.20
N VAL A 592 20.80 -17.42 16.99
CA VAL A 592 19.82 -16.43 16.56
C VAL A 592 20.27 -15.06 17.04
N ILE A 593 20.20 -14.06 16.15
CA ILE A 593 20.61 -12.67 16.41
C ILE A 593 19.44 -11.76 16.05
N ASP A 594 19.09 -10.83 16.92
CA ASP A 594 18.09 -9.78 16.69
C ASP A 594 18.68 -8.55 15.96
N ASN A 595 17.83 -7.57 15.65
CA ASN A 595 18.28 -6.34 14.99
C ASN A 595 19.08 -5.40 15.89
N ALA A 596 18.99 -5.55 17.22
CA ALA A 596 19.82 -4.84 18.20
C ALA A 596 21.15 -5.59 18.50
N ASN A 597 21.47 -6.62 17.71
CA ASN A 597 22.67 -7.46 17.83
C ASN A 597 22.80 -8.19 19.19
N ASN A 598 21.69 -8.50 19.86
CA ASN A 598 21.69 -9.47 20.96
C ASN A 598 21.68 -10.89 20.37
N ARG A 599 22.29 -11.82 21.08
CA ARG A 599 22.56 -13.17 20.57
C ARG A 599 22.05 -14.23 21.54
N ARG A 600 21.38 -15.25 21.00
CA ARG A 600 20.99 -16.48 21.71
C ARG A 600 21.58 -17.69 21.00
N THR A 601 22.18 -18.59 21.76
CA THR A 601 22.74 -19.86 21.25
C THR A 601 22.10 -21.04 21.96
N LEU A 602 21.60 -22.01 21.20
CA LEU A 602 21.04 -23.26 21.67
C LEU A 602 21.94 -24.42 21.24
N ASN A 603 22.36 -25.27 22.18
CA ASN A 603 23.20 -26.46 21.94
C ASN A 603 22.40 -27.72 22.30
N LEU A 604 22.30 -28.66 21.37
CA LEU A 604 21.59 -29.94 21.52
C LEU A 604 22.41 -31.10 20.89
N ASN A 605 22.04 -32.34 21.19
CA ASN A 605 22.61 -33.53 20.53
C ASN A 605 21.49 -34.32 19.84
N LEU A 606 21.77 -34.81 18.62
CA LEU A 606 20.92 -35.66 17.78
C LEU A 606 21.47 -37.08 17.73
#